data_64b03d5dc44c0884f7f647a3ef16838f
#
_entry.id   64b03d5dc44c0884f7f647a3ef16838f
#
_cell.length_a   1.000
_cell.length_b   1.000
_cell.length_c   1.000
_cell.angle_alpha   90.00
_cell.angle_beta   90.00
_cell.angle_gamma   90.00
#
_symmetry.space_group_name_H-M   'P 1'
#
loop_
_entity.id
_entity.type
_entity.pdbx_description
1 polymer ?
#
loop_
_entity_poly.entity_id
_entity_poly.type
_entity_poly.pdbx_seq_one_letter_code
_entity_poly.pdbx_strand_id
1 'polypeptide(L)'
;MQVLILYYSKGGNTRKLAERIGEGVESVSGVKALLKSTQEVKKEDFVDSAGIIAGSPVYFGAMAWDLKRVFDEYVVIRKKMENKVGAAFATSGDPSGGKETTMISIVQCLPR
;
A
#
# COMPACT_ATOMS: atom_id res chain seq x y z
N MET A 1 -16.48 -5.46 -5.39
CA MET A 1 -15.49 -5.23 -4.31
C MET A 1 -14.23 -4.65 -4.90
N GLN A 2 -13.68 -3.62 -4.27
CA GLN A 2 -12.48 -2.95 -4.75
C GLN A 2 -11.36 -3.07 -3.71
N VAL A 3 -10.15 -3.31 -4.18
CA VAL A 3 -8.94 -3.30 -3.34
C VAL A 3 -8.00 -2.22 -3.86
N LEU A 4 -7.62 -1.30 -2.99
CA LEU A 4 -6.66 -0.25 -3.31
C LEU A 4 -5.25 -0.80 -3.16
N ILE A 5 -4.45 -0.65 -4.20
CA ILE A 5 -3.02 -0.97 -4.16
C ILE A 5 -2.27 0.35 -4.22
N LEU A 6 -1.76 0.77 -3.07
CA LEU A 6 -1.08 2.05 -2.89
C LEU A 6 0.43 1.81 -2.85
N TYR A 7 1.18 2.56 -3.65
CA TYR A 7 2.62 2.35 -3.70
C TYR A 7 3.38 3.64 -3.91
N TYR A 8 4.62 3.64 -3.46
CA TYR A 8 5.63 4.61 -3.85
C TYR A 8 6.74 3.87 -4.59
N SER A 9 7.16 4.40 -5.73
CA SER A 9 8.24 3.80 -6.51
C SER A 9 9.13 4.88 -7.09
N LYS A 10 10.44 4.78 -6.84
CA LYS A 10 11.42 5.70 -7.41
C LYS A 10 12.00 5.13 -8.71
N GLY A 11 12.45 3.86 -8.66
CA GLY A 11 13.10 3.22 -9.79
C GLY A 11 12.22 2.30 -10.62
N GLY A 12 10.94 2.17 -10.26
CA GLY A 12 9.98 1.34 -10.99
C GLY A 12 9.81 -0.08 -10.48
N ASN A 13 10.66 -0.58 -9.59
CA ASN A 13 10.57 -1.95 -9.10
C ASN A 13 9.35 -2.16 -8.21
N THR A 14 9.07 -1.23 -7.30
CA THR A 14 7.90 -1.30 -6.45
C THR A 14 6.63 -1.22 -7.28
N ARG A 15 6.61 -0.39 -8.30
CA ARG A 15 5.48 -0.28 -9.23
C ARG A 15 5.23 -1.60 -9.95
N LYS A 16 6.28 -2.27 -10.44
CA LYS A 16 6.13 -3.56 -11.11
C LYS A 16 5.51 -4.59 -10.19
N LEU A 17 5.95 -4.64 -8.93
CA LEU A 17 5.38 -5.55 -7.96
C LEU A 17 3.92 -5.20 -7.67
N ALA A 18 3.60 -3.92 -7.54
CA ALA A 18 2.24 -3.46 -7.34
C ALA A 18 1.33 -3.90 -8.50
N GLU A 19 1.82 -3.79 -9.74
CA GLU A 19 1.08 -4.24 -10.92
C GLU A 19 0.80 -5.75 -10.89
N ARG A 20 1.79 -6.55 -10.47
CA ARG A 20 1.64 -8.00 -10.33
C ARG A 20 0.63 -8.34 -9.24
N ILE A 21 0.67 -7.64 -8.13
CA ILE A 21 -0.32 -7.81 -7.05
C ILE A 21 -1.70 -7.47 -7.57
N GLY A 22 -1.83 -6.41 -8.37
CA GLY A 22 -3.09 -6.03 -8.99
C GLY A 22 -3.66 -7.13 -9.89
N GLU A 23 -2.81 -7.78 -10.67
CA GLU A 23 -3.23 -8.91 -11.49
C GLU A 23 -3.77 -10.06 -10.62
N GLY A 24 -3.09 -10.34 -9.50
CA GLY A 24 -3.54 -11.36 -8.56
C GLY A 24 -4.89 -11.03 -7.93
N VAL A 25 -5.08 -9.78 -7.56
CA VAL A 25 -6.37 -9.31 -7.02
C VAL A 25 -7.49 -9.49 -8.04
N GLU A 26 -7.23 -9.10 -9.28
CA GLU A 26 -8.26 -9.19 -10.33
C GLU A 26 -8.53 -10.62 -10.79
N SER A 27 -7.68 -11.57 -10.43
CA SER A 27 -7.94 -12.98 -10.71
C SER A 27 -9.06 -13.54 -9.84
N VAL A 28 -9.43 -12.84 -8.78
CA VAL A 28 -10.54 -13.23 -7.90
C VAL A 28 -11.84 -12.65 -8.46
N SER A 29 -12.83 -13.52 -8.70
CA SER A 29 -14.11 -13.10 -9.28
C SER A 29 -14.79 -12.03 -8.42
N GLY A 30 -15.23 -10.96 -9.07
CA GLY A 30 -15.96 -9.87 -8.41
C GLY A 30 -15.07 -8.87 -7.67
N VAL A 31 -13.75 -8.97 -7.80
CA VAL A 31 -12.82 -8.05 -7.14
C VAL A 31 -12.07 -7.24 -8.19
N LYS A 32 -12.03 -5.93 -7.99
CA LYS A 32 -11.27 -5.00 -8.83
C LYS A 32 -10.06 -4.46 -8.08
N ALA A 33 -8.95 -4.29 -8.78
CA ALA A 33 -7.77 -3.64 -8.25
C ALA A 33 -7.74 -2.18 -8.70
N LEU A 34 -7.56 -1.27 -7.74
CA LEU A 34 -7.33 0.14 -8.02
C LEU A 34 -5.87 0.46 -7.68
N LEU A 35 -5.07 0.70 -8.70
CA LEU A 35 -3.64 0.95 -8.54
C LEU A 35 -3.38 2.46 -8.50
N LYS A 36 -2.84 2.94 -7.39
CA LYS A 36 -2.55 4.37 -7.21
C LYS A 36 -1.19 4.58 -6.58
N SER A 37 -0.42 5.50 -7.18
CA SER A 37 0.81 5.97 -6.54
C SER A 37 0.46 6.94 -5.40
N THR A 38 1.45 7.24 -4.57
CA THR A 38 1.28 8.21 -3.48
C THR A 38 0.92 9.61 -3.96
N GLN A 39 1.23 9.93 -5.22
CA GLN A 39 0.88 11.22 -5.81
C GLN A 39 -0.54 11.26 -6.37
N GLU A 40 -1.07 10.11 -6.75
CA GLU A 40 -2.39 10.00 -7.40
C GLU A 40 -3.52 9.72 -6.44
N VAL A 41 -3.22 9.10 -5.29
CA VAL A 41 -4.24 8.59 -4.37
C VAL A 41 -5.05 9.72 -3.75
N LYS A 42 -6.34 9.47 -3.57
CA LYS A 42 -7.29 10.39 -2.94
C LYS A 42 -7.97 9.71 -1.77
N LYS A 43 -8.57 10.51 -0.89
CA LYS A 43 -9.31 9.98 0.28
C LYS A 43 -10.42 9.02 -0.14
N GLU A 44 -11.12 9.34 -1.22
CA GLU A 44 -12.20 8.51 -1.76
C GLU A 44 -11.70 7.12 -2.12
N ASP A 45 -10.48 7.00 -2.63
CA ASP A 45 -9.90 5.71 -2.98
C ASP A 45 -9.81 4.78 -1.76
N PHE A 46 -9.48 5.34 -0.61
CA PHE A 46 -9.45 4.59 0.65
C PHE A 46 -10.87 4.21 1.10
N VAL A 47 -11.76 5.18 1.09
CA VAL A 47 -13.13 4.99 1.59
C VAL A 47 -13.88 3.96 0.75
N ASP A 48 -13.70 4.00 -0.56
CA ASP A 48 -14.43 3.14 -1.50
C ASP A 48 -13.85 1.73 -1.61
N SER A 49 -12.70 1.47 -0.99
CA SER A 49 -12.05 0.17 -1.07
C SER A 49 -12.34 -0.68 0.16
N ALA A 50 -12.57 -1.98 -0.06
CA ALA A 50 -12.78 -2.95 1.02
C ALA A 50 -11.47 -3.41 1.63
N GLY A 51 -10.37 -3.27 0.89
CA GLY A 51 -9.04 -3.64 1.35
C GLY A 51 -7.99 -2.68 0.82
N ILE A 52 -6.86 -2.59 1.53
CA ILE A 52 -5.76 -1.72 1.15
C ILE A 52 -4.47 -2.53 1.23
N ILE A 53 -3.75 -2.57 0.11
CA ILE A 53 -2.43 -3.19 0.03
C ILE A 53 -1.46 -2.06 -0.25
N ALA A 54 -0.53 -1.79 0.69
CA ALA A 54 0.39 -0.68 0.56
C ALA A 54 1.83 -1.17 0.46
N GLY A 55 2.61 -0.55 -0.42
CA GLY A 55 3.97 -0.97 -0.66
C GLY A 55 4.95 0.17 -0.85
N SER A 56 6.21 -0.11 -0.48
CA SER A 56 7.29 0.87 -0.52
C SER A 56 8.63 0.17 -0.72
N PRO A 57 9.60 0.85 -1.37
CA PRO A 57 10.97 0.40 -1.24
C PRO A 57 11.45 0.58 0.20
N VAL A 58 12.52 -0.13 0.54
CA VAL A 58 13.12 -0.05 1.88
C VAL A 58 14.04 1.16 1.94
N TYR A 59 13.79 2.04 2.91
CA TYR A 59 14.67 3.16 3.23
C TYR A 59 15.04 3.09 4.71
N PHE A 60 16.28 2.66 5.00
CA PHE A 60 16.77 2.50 6.38
C PHE A 60 15.83 1.65 7.25
N GLY A 61 15.31 0.57 6.69
CA GLY A 61 14.44 -0.36 7.42
C GLY A 61 13.01 0.13 7.62
N ALA A 62 12.59 1.19 6.92
CA ALA A 62 11.27 1.75 7.04
C ALA A 62 10.68 2.11 5.67
N MET A 63 9.39 2.41 5.63
CA MET A 63 8.74 2.84 4.39
C MET A 63 9.27 4.20 3.93
N ALA A 64 9.11 4.49 2.64
CA ALA A 64 9.44 5.80 2.08
C ALA A 64 8.59 6.89 2.72
N TRP A 65 9.18 8.09 2.89
CA TRP A 65 8.47 9.24 3.44
C TRP A 65 7.19 9.56 2.66
N ASP A 66 7.22 9.40 1.35
CA ASP A 66 6.05 9.67 0.50
C ASP A 66 4.84 8.82 0.91
N LEU A 67 5.06 7.56 1.27
CA LEU A 67 3.99 6.69 1.72
C LEU A 67 3.54 7.08 3.13
N LYS A 68 4.48 7.35 4.03
CA LYS A 68 4.15 7.77 5.40
C LYS A 68 3.33 9.06 5.39
N ARG A 69 3.68 9.99 4.51
CA ARG A 69 2.96 11.25 4.35
C ARG A 69 1.48 11.02 4.02
N VAL A 70 1.19 10.08 3.13
CA VAL A 70 -0.18 9.75 2.77
C VAL A 70 -0.96 9.29 4.00
N PHE A 71 -0.39 8.38 4.78
CA PHE A 71 -1.06 7.90 5.99
C PHE A 71 -1.29 9.02 7.01
N ASP A 72 -0.30 9.89 7.18
CA ASP A 72 -0.42 11.01 8.12
C ASP A 72 -1.50 12.00 7.69
N GLU A 73 -1.59 12.31 6.41
CA GLU A 73 -2.60 13.22 5.87
C GLU A 73 -4.01 12.65 5.98
N TYR A 74 -4.15 11.33 5.86
CA TYR A 74 -5.45 10.69 5.78
C TYR A 74 -5.94 10.17 7.13
N VAL A 75 -5.27 10.52 8.21
CA VAL A 75 -5.69 10.14 9.57
C VAL A 75 -7.11 10.65 9.88
N VAL A 76 -7.53 11.73 9.23
CA VAL A 76 -8.86 12.32 9.44
C VAL A 76 -10.01 11.41 9.03
N ILE A 77 -9.77 10.45 8.15
CA ILE A 77 -10.79 9.47 7.73
C ILE A 77 -10.62 8.12 8.41
N ARG A 78 -9.83 8.07 9.47
CA ARG A 78 -9.46 6.82 10.14
C ARG A 78 -10.67 5.97 10.54
N LYS A 79 -11.72 6.60 11.05
CA LYS A 79 -12.93 5.87 11.46
C LYS A 79 -13.63 5.18 10.30
N LYS A 80 -13.58 5.78 9.10
CA LYS A 80 -14.17 5.20 7.89
C LYS A 80 -13.38 4.02 7.37
N MET A 81 -12.17 3.80 7.92
CA MET A 81 -11.28 2.74 7.51
C MET A 81 -11.41 1.48 8.36
N GLU A 82 -12.20 1.52 9.43
CA GLU A 82 -12.40 0.38 10.31
C GLU A 82 -12.98 -0.81 9.55
N ASN A 83 -12.57 -2.02 9.93
CA ASN A 83 -13.03 -3.29 9.35
C ASN A 83 -12.58 -3.54 7.90
N LYS A 84 -11.65 -2.75 7.39
CA LYS A 84 -11.04 -3.02 6.09
C LYS A 84 -9.83 -3.93 6.27
N VAL A 85 -9.60 -4.77 5.26
CA VAL A 85 -8.43 -5.65 5.24
C VAL A 85 -7.20 -4.85 4.83
N GLY A 86 -6.09 -5.04 5.53
CA GLY A 86 -4.84 -4.37 5.22
C GLY A 86 -3.70 -5.35 5.01
N ALA A 87 -2.81 -5.04 4.07
CA ALA A 87 -1.61 -5.82 3.79
C ALA A 87 -0.50 -4.90 3.31
N ALA A 88 0.75 -5.36 3.46
CA ALA A 88 1.91 -4.58 3.08
C ALA A 88 2.86 -5.39 2.21
N PHE A 89 3.59 -4.70 1.33
CA PHE A 89 4.69 -5.30 0.59
C PHE A 89 5.88 -4.32 0.56
N ALA A 90 7.06 -4.86 0.33
CA ALA A 90 8.28 -4.08 0.29
C ALA A 90 9.25 -4.64 -0.74
N THR A 91 10.06 -3.76 -1.34
CA THR A 91 11.12 -4.14 -2.27
C THR A 91 12.45 -3.62 -1.75
N SER A 92 13.53 -4.37 -1.99
CA SER A 92 14.88 -3.93 -1.66
C SER A 92 15.88 -4.54 -2.64
N GLY A 93 17.05 -3.94 -2.73
CA GLY A 93 18.14 -4.48 -3.52
C GLY A 93 18.86 -5.64 -2.85
N ASP A 94 18.57 -5.90 -1.59
CA ASP A 94 19.18 -6.97 -0.78
C ASP A 94 18.05 -7.86 -0.26
N PRO A 95 18.12 -9.20 -0.44
CA PRO A 95 17.08 -10.11 0.04
C PRO A 95 16.75 -9.98 1.52
N SER A 96 17.73 -9.59 2.37
CA SER A 96 17.54 -9.42 3.80
C SER A 96 17.66 -7.97 4.24
N GLY A 97 17.47 -7.02 3.35
CA GLY A 97 17.79 -5.60 3.57
C GLY A 97 16.73 -4.78 4.28
N GLY A 98 16.07 -5.31 5.32
CA GLY A 98 15.12 -4.53 6.12
C GLY A 98 13.69 -4.55 5.60
N LYS A 99 13.33 -5.52 4.76
CA LYS A 99 11.97 -5.65 4.25
C LYS A 99 10.96 -5.91 5.35
N GLU A 100 11.32 -6.72 6.34
CA GLU A 100 10.44 -7.08 7.45
C GLU A 100 10.06 -5.85 8.28
N THR A 101 11.04 -5.03 8.66
CA THR A 101 10.77 -3.83 9.45
C THR A 101 9.99 -2.79 8.63
N THR A 102 10.26 -2.70 7.33
CA THR A 102 9.51 -1.81 6.43
C THR A 102 8.04 -2.25 6.37
N MET A 103 7.78 -3.54 6.17
CA MET A 103 6.41 -4.04 6.12
C MET A 103 5.69 -3.84 7.45
N ILE A 104 6.37 -4.05 8.59
CA ILE A 104 5.79 -3.81 9.90
C ILE A 104 5.41 -2.33 10.05
N SER A 105 6.27 -1.41 9.62
CA SER A 105 5.99 0.03 9.71
C SER A 105 4.74 0.40 8.91
N ILE A 106 4.54 -0.22 7.75
CA ILE A 106 3.35 0.01 6.92
C ILE A 106 2.11 -0.57 7.61
N VAL A 107 2.19 -1.80 8.10
CA VAL A 107 1.06 -2.47 8.74
C VAL A 107 0.53 -1.68 9.93
N GLN A 108 1.42 -1.03 10.68
CA GLN A 108 1.02 -0.19 11.81
C GLN A 108 0.14 0.99 11.39
N CYS A 109 0.22 1.42 10.14
CA CYS A 109 -0.58 2.52 9.61
C CYS A 109 -1.88 2.06 8.94
N LEU A 110 -2.03 0.76 8.69
CA LEU A 110 -3.18 0.23 7.97
C LEU A 110 -4.39 0.04 8.88
N PRO A 111 -5.59 -0.12 8.30
CA PRO A 111 -6.81 -0.34 9.08
C PRO A 111 -6.74 -1.60 9.93
N ARG A 112 -7.42 -1.57 11.06
CA ARG A 112 -7.48 -2.69 12.00
C ARG A 112 -8.92 -3.05 12.33
#